data_9b55b160f60c3a7d1d07d8e2c68c5c55
#
_entry.id   9b55b160f60c3a7d1d07d8e2c68c5c55
#
_cell.length_a   1.000
_cell.length_b   1.000
_cell.length_c   1.000
_cell.angle_alpha   90.00
_cell.angle_beta   90.00
_cell.angle_gamma   90.00
#
_symmetry.space_group_name_H-M   'P 1'
#
loop_
_entity.id
_entity.type
_entity.pdbx_description
1 polymer ?
#
loop_
_entity_poly.entity_id
_entity_poly.type
_entity_poly.pdbx_seq_one_letter_code
_entity_poly.pdbx_strand_id
1 'polypeptide(L)'
;MNMNNMTGRPSIDRPWMKYYPEVLRNLQIPACTLMEYLKMNCPGENVIAMHYYGNDIKWSTVFEKTEIIARALKALGFGEGDQIPVFLQAVPELVYVLLAAEKIGASLLCRDNTLEENVEAVRKSGAEVIIAHDYLAQNELEKYLSDSSVKKVVLLDPCYSCNREDMPDYIQNTLDSRYPEVKAGGSAVLGWDEFLAQGEKFDGEAEAQTNVDRPLFRAYTSGSTGPSKQVIHSAHTMIGVVHQMNFYAGTDDFRPSWMIACLPPALIAVTVSGILMPLASNKLLILNPFCDPMDIDLEMMRYRPNSFVMIPWFVENIMHNGRIADDYDMSYLLAAGVGCEAYNNKQLENAQEFLKAHNCNARFTTGYGSSEAGSNMTLPLSPHPMGNGNVGIPTLCNVISVFKPGTQEELTYHQMGEICVSGPGLMLGYDTPEATAEALQTHEDGMVWLHTGDLGYMDEDGVLYVQTRGKSPRHGGGDLATLPMENRLADAEIEGINDEFFVVVPDDEHRGCFLPYLFVILKDGYTVDDIEDEVRDCLDDYMQPVEIVELSERPFFHFKTNRIGLTQEILSARNTWRKNRRTVKRAVAV
;
A
#
# COMPACT_ATOMS: atom_id res chain seq x y z
N MET A 1 -25.79 -16.56 15.29
CA MET A 1 -26.66 -15.70 16.12
C MET A 1 -28.05 -15.70 15.52
N ASN A 2 -29.12 -15.73 16.33
CA ASN A 2 -30.47 -15.60 15.80
C ASN A 2 -30.68 -14.14 15.38
N MET A 3 -31.09 -13.87 14.17
CA MET A 3 -31.35 -12.51 13.63
C MET A 3 -32.29 -11.66 14.52
N ASN A 4 -33.10 -12.31 15.34
CA ASN A 4 -34.03 -11.64 16.27
C ASN A 4 -33.37 -10.90 17.46
N ASN A 5 -32.05 -11.00 17.62
CA ASN A 5 -31.30 -10.37 18.75
C ASN A 5 -30.20 -9.41 18.28
N MET A 6 -30.16 -9.00 17.01
CA MET A 6 -29.17 -8.04 16.52
C MET A 6 -29.56 -6.63 16.97
N THR A 7 -28.56 -5.86 17.42
CA THR A 7 -28.73 -4.46 17.82
C THR A 7 -28.80 -3.51 16.63
N GLY A 8 -28.40 -4.00 15.45
CA GLY A 8 -28.23 -3.20 14.24
C GLY A 8 -26.87 -2.49 14.18
N ARG A 9 -26.02 -2.62 15.20
CA ARG A 9 -24.71 -1.98 15.31
C ARG A 9 -23.59 -2.97 15.04
N PRO A 10 -22.81 -2.79 13.95
CA PRO A 10 -21.75 -3.71 13.58
C PRO A 10 -20.72 -3.98 14.67
N SER A 11 -20.33 -2.95 15.45
CA SER A 11 -19.32 -3.10 16.52
C SER A 11 -19.76 -4.03 17.65
N ILE A 12 -21.07 -4.08 17.93
CA ILE A 12 -21.68 -4.92 18.98
C ILE A 12 -21.98 -6.32 18.45
N ASP A 13 -22.65 -6.39 17.30
CA ASP A 13 -23.17 -7.64 16.74
C ASP A 13 -22.04 -8.50 16.14
N ARG A 14 -21.01 -7.90 15.56
CA ARG A 14 -19.87 -8.54 14.90
C ARG A 14 -20.29 -9.70 13.98
N PRO A 15 -21.18 -9.46 13.00
CA PRO A 15 -21.81 -10.52 12.22
C PRO A 15 -20.81 -11.33 11.38
N TRP A 16 -19.65 -10.74 11.02
CA TRP A 16 -18.57 -11.41 10.29
C TRP A 16 -17.93 -12.56 11.07
N MET A 17 -18.03 -12.59 12.41
CA MET A 17 -17.43 -13.66 13.23
C MET A 17 -17.98 -15.05 12.91
N LYS A 18 -19.14 -15.16 12.26
CA LYS A 18 -19.71 -16.44 11.82
C LYS A 18 -18.88 -17.14 10.71
N TYR A 19 -18.11 -16.38 9.95
CA TYR A 19 -17.26 -16.92 8.88
C TYR A 19 -15.91 -17.43 9.37
N TYR A 20 -15.53 -17.12 10.61
CA TYR A 20 -14.30 -17.60 11.21
C TYR A 20 -14.50 -18.89 12.00
N PRO A 21 -13.56 -19.87 11.88
CA PRO A 21 -13.56 -21.05 12.72
C PRO A 21 -13.64 -20.69 14.20
N GLU A 22 -14.44 -21.43 14.96
CA GLU A 22 -14.68 -21.14 16.38
C GLU A 22 -13.39 -21.07 17.20
N VAL A 23 -12.42 -21.93 16.90
CA VAL A 23 -11.11 -22.00 17.57
C VAL A 23 -10.30 -20.70 17.41
N LEU A 24 -10.53 -19.94 16.35
CA LEU A 24 -9.82 -18.68 16.07
C LEU A 24 -10.49 -17.44 16.67
N ARG A 25 -11.76 -17.54 17.10
CA ARG A 25 -12.54 -16.36 17.54
C ARG A 25 -11.99 -15.66 18.78
N ASN A 26 -11.10 -16.33 19.51
CA ASN A 26 -10.43 -15.80 20.70
C ASN A 26 -8.91 -15.68 20.47
N LEU A 27 -8.49 -15.47 19.23
CA LEU A 27 -7.08 -15.30 18.88
C LEU A 27 -6.45 -14.17 19.70
N GLN A 28 -5.29 -14.45 20.30
CA GLN A 28 -4.51 -13.48 21.05
C GLN A 28 -3.26 -13.12 20.25
N ILE A 29 -2.97 -11.85 20.14
CA ILE A 29 -1.75 -11.38 19.48
C ILE A 29 -0.57 -11.60 20.42
N PRO A 30 0.50 -12.33 20.01
CA PRO A 30 1.64 -12.56 20.86
C PRO A 30 2.44 -11.28 21.10
N ALA A 31 2.77 -11.01 22.35
CA ALA A 31 3.64 -9.91 22.75
C ALA A 31 5.09 -10.36 22.69
N CYS A 32 5.67 -10.38 21.49
CA CYS A 32 7.05 -10.79 21.24
C CYS A 32 7.68 -9.90 20.15
N THR A 33 9.00 -9.98 19.99
CA THR A 33 9.70 -9.28 18.90
C THR A 33 9.37 -9.92 17.55
N LEU A 34 9.59 -9.19 16.43
CA LEU A 34 9.46 -9.76 15.08
C LEU A 34 10.40 -10.95 14.90
N MET A 35 11.64 -10.85 15.41
CA MET A 35 12.60 -11.95 15.35
C MET A 35 12.07 -13.20 16.07
N GLU A 36 11.55 -13.06 17.29
CA GLU A 36 10.94 -14.17 18.03
C GLU A 36 9.73 -14.73 17.30
N TYR A 37 8.88 -13.84 16.76
CA TYR A 37 7.69 -14.23 16.01
C TYR A 37 8.03 -15.02 14.75
N LEU A 38 9.02 -14.59 13.99
CA LEU A 38 9.49 -15.32 12.81
C LEU A 38 10.12 -16.65 13.18
N LYS A 39 10.90 -16.71 14.28
CA LYS A 39 11.47 -17.98 14.78
C LYS A 39 10.39 -18.97 15.22
N MET A 40 9.31 -18.51 15.86
CA MET A 40 8.17 -19.38 16.24
C MET A 40 7.45 -19.98 15.04
N ASN A 41 7.41 -19.25 13.93
CA ASN A 41 6.71 -19.67 12.71
C ASN A 41 7.66 -20.26 11.64
N CYS A 42 8.95 -20.30 11.91
CA CYS A 42 9.96 -20.86 11.02
C CYS A 42 9.81 -22.40 10.96
N PRO A 43 9.65 -23.00 9.77
CA PRO A 43 9.51 -24.46 9.64
C PRO A 43 10.82 -25.21 9.87
N GLY A 44 11.94 -24.48 9.95
CA GLY A 44 13.28 -25.01 10.18
C GLY A 44 14.36 -24.12 9.57
N GLU A 45 15.50 -24.01 10.21
CA GLU A 45 16.58 -23.10 9.80
C GLU A 45 17.17 -23.43 8.42
N ASN A 46 17.11 -24.69 8.00
CA ASN A 46 17.59 -25.11 6.68
C ASN A 46 16.56 -24.96 5.55
N VAL A 47 15.34 -24.55 5.87
CA VAL A 47 14.28 -24.32 4.90
C VAL A 47 14.50 -22.96 4.21
N ILE A 48 14.23 -22.91 2.91
CA ILE A 48 14.33 -21.68 2.12
C ILE A 48 13.25 -20.70 2.59
N ALA A 49 13.64 -19.52 3.04
CA ALA A 49 12.73 -18.45 3.45
C ALA A 49 12.36 -17.57 2.26
N MET A 50 13.35 -17.20 1.46
CA MET A 50 13.21 -16.26 0.35
C MET A 50 13.91 -16.78 -0.90
N HIS A 51 13.36 -16.42 -2.05
CA HIS A 51 14.01 -16.54 -3.36
C HIS A 51 14.29 -15.13 -3.90
N TYR A 52 15.51 -14.89 -4.39
CA TYR A 52 15.92 -13.61 -4.91
C TYR A 52 16.80 -13.78 -6.16
N TYR A 53 16.24 -13.56 -7.34
CA TYR A 53 16.94 -13.66 -8.63
C TYR A 53 17.95 -14.82 -8.72
N GLY A 54 17.43 -16.06 -8.68
CA GLY A 54 18.23 -17.28 -8.82
C GLY A 54 18.97 -17.73 -7.55
N ASN A 55 18.82 -17.01 -6.44
CA ASN A 55 19.41 -17.41 -5.16
C ASN A 55 18.34 -17.75 -4.11
N ASP A 56 18.49 -18.92 -3.49
CA ASP A 56 17.64 -19.42 -2.42
C ASP A 56 18.25 -19.11 -1.05
N ILE A 57 17.56 -18.30 -0.27
CA ILE A 57 18.01 -17.83 1.05
C ILE A 57 17.30 -18.60 2.14
N LYS A 58 18.08 -19.28 2.99
CA LYS A 58 17.58 -20.06 4.11
C LYS A 58 17.30 -19.20 5.35
N TRP A 59 16.45 -19.72 6.23
CA TRP A 59 16.18 -19.08 7.53
C TRP A 59 17.44 -18.89 8.36
N SER A 60 18.37 -19.87 8.36
CA SER A 60 19.67 -19.71 9.04
C SER A 60 20.43 -18.46 8.58
N THR A 61 20.43 -18.19 7.28
CA THR A 61 21.06 -16.98 6.69
C THR A 61 20.35 -15.71 7.16
N VAL A 62 19.01 -15.72 7.23
CA VAL A 62 18.24 -14.56 7.74
C VAL A 62 18.67 -14.22 9.15
N PHE A 63 18.73 -15.23 10.04
CA PHE A 63 19.08 -15.02 11.44
C PHE A 63 20.55 -14.60 11.61
N GLU A 64 21.48 -15.27 10.92
CA GLU A 64 22.91 -14.95 10.97
C GLU A 64 23.20 -13.51 10.49
N LYS A 65 22.65 -13.12 9.31
CA LYS A 65 22.87 -11.79 8.76
C LYS A 65 22.27 -10.69 9.64
N THR A 66 21.11 -10.95 10.25
CA THR A 66 20.53 -10.02 11.23
C THR A 66 21.46 -9.75 12.41
N GLU A 67 22.12 -10.78 12.97
CA GLU A 67 23.07 -10.63 14.08
C GLU A 67 24.29 -9.78 13.69
N ILE A 68 24.85 -10.01 12.51
CA ILE A 68 26.00 -9.25 12.00
C ILE A 68 25.61 -7.78 11.77
N ILE A 69 24.44 -7.55 11.15
CA ILE A 69 23.97 -6.20 10.84
C ILE A 69 23.62 -5.44 12.13
N ALA A 70 23.02 -6.08 13.14
CA ALA A 70 22.76 -5.44 14.43
C ALA A 70 24.05 -4.90 15.06
N ARG A 71 25.12 -5.70 15.05
CA ARG A 71 26.45 -5.28 15.52
C ARG A 71 27.06 -4.19 14.64
N ALA A 72 26.88 -4.26 13.32
CA ALA A 72 27.38 -3.24 12.41
C ALA A 72 26.66 -1.88 12.61
N LEU A 73 25.37 -1.89 12.85
CA LEU A 73 24.60 -0.69 13.21
C LEU A 73 25.08 -0.09 14.54
N LYS A 74 25.35 -0.92 15.55
CA LYS A 74 25.94 -0.48 16.81
C LYS A 74 27.33 0.13 16.62
N ALA A 75 28.17 -0.46 15.76
CA ALA A 75 29.50 0.08 15.42
C ALA A 75 29.43 1.45 14.74
N LEU A 76 28.33 1.73 14.00
CA LEU A 76 28.06 3.04 13.43
C LEU A 76 27.44 4.04 14.41
N GLY A 77 27.19 3.62 15.66
CA GLY A 77 26.65 4.47 16.72
C GLY A 77 25.13 4.45 16.88
N PHE A 78 24.40 3.65 16.12
CA PHE A 78 22.97 3.52 16.30
C PHE A 78 22.60 2.78 17.59
N GLY A 79 21.49 3.15 18.20
CA GLY A 79 20.98 2.55 19.41
C GLY A 79 19.51 2.79 19.64
N GLU A 80 19.09 2.60 20.88
CA GLU A 80 17.69 2.73 21.28
C GLU A 80 17.13 4.13 21.00
N GLY A 81 15.99 4.16 20.28
CA GLY A 81 15.29 5.39 19.94
C GLY A 81 15.75 6.07 18.64
N ASP A 82 16.88 5.65 18.08
CA ASP A 82 17.39 6.23 16.83
C ASP A 82 16.51 5.86 15.63
N GLN A 83 16.57 6.70 14.61
CA GLN A 83 15.95 6.45 13.32
C GLN A 83 17.06 6.13 12.30
N ILE A 84 16.87 5.04 11.56
CA ILE A 84 17.77 4.61 10.48
C ILE A 84 17.06 4.87 9.16
N PRO A 85 17.40 5.93 8.42
CA PRO A 85 16.87 6.15 7.09
C PRO A 85 17.37 5.07 6.13
N VAL A 86 16.42 4.39 5.46
CA VAL A 86 16.71 3.27 4.57
C VAL A 86 16.01 3.50 3.23
N PHE A 87 16.81 3.59 2.18
CA PHE A 87 16.40 3.78 0.78
C PHE A 87 16.74 2.52 -0.03
N LEU A 88 16.21 1.38 0.42
CA LEU A 88 16.35 0.09 -0.23
C LEU A 88 15.01 -0.35 -0.81
N GLN A 89 15.07 -1.06 -1.92
CA GLN A 89 13.92 -1.80 -2.45
C GLN A 89 13.67 -3.08 -1.62
N ALA A 90 12.66 -3.86 -2.00
CA ALA A 90 12.30 -5.12 -1.32
C ALA A 90 13.35 -6.22 -1.59
N VAL A 91 14.56 -6.03 -1.08
CA VAL A 91 15.70 -6.95 -1.15
C VAL A 91 15.85 -7.74 0.15
N PRO A 92 16.55 -8.88 0.16
CA PRO A 92 16.78 -9.66 1.38
C PRO A 92 17.41 -8.86 2.52
N GLU A 93 18.34 -7.96 2.19
CA GLU A 93 19.06 -7.11 3.16
C GLU A 93 18.13 -6.18 3.92
N LEU A 94 17.04 -5.73 3.30
CA LEU A 94 16.02 -4.93 4.00
C LEU A 94 15.39 -5.71 5.15
N VAL A 95 15.12 -7.00 4.96
CA VAL A 95 14.58 -7.87 6.03
C VAL A 95 15.56 -7.96 7.17
N TYR A 96 16.86 -8.17 6.86
CA TYR A 96 17.90 -8.25 7.87
C TYR A 96 18.06 -6.93 8.63
N VAL A 97 18.04 -5.79 7.91
CA VAL A 97 18.15 -4.45 8.53
C VAL A 97 16.95 -4.17 9.43
N LEU A 98 15.73 -4.55 9.02
CA LEU A 98 14.53 -4.36 9.84
C LEU A 98 14.62 -5.12 11.18
N LEU A 99 14.98 -6.40 11.12
CA LEU A 99 15.13 -7.23 12.30
C LEU A 99 16.32 -6.79 13.18
N ALA A 100 17.40 -6.31 12.56
CA ALA A 100 18.56 -5.76 13.26
C ALA A 100 18.24 -4.44 13.97
N ALA A 101 17.46 -3.56 13.34
CA ALA A 101 17.00 -2.32 13.95
C ALA A 101 16.13 -2.60 15.19
N GLU A 102 15.18 -3.53 15.08
CA GLU A 102 14.40 -3.98 16.25
C GLU A 102 15.32 -4.43 17.39
N LYS A 103 16.29 -5.29 17.09
CA LYS A 103 17.20 -5.87 18.07
C LYS A 103 17.98 -4.82 18.86
N ILE A 104 18.45 -3.75 18.20
CA ILE A 104 19.17 -2.64 18.85
C ILE A 104 18.27 -1.53 19.39
N GLY A 105 16.93 -1.67 19.24
CA GLY A 105 15.94 -0.70 19.72
C GLY A 105 15.78 0.55 18.85
N ALA A 106 16.29 0.53 17.64
CA ALA A 106 16.13 1.61 16.65
C ALA A 106 14.87 1.37 15.78
N SER A 107 14.52 2.36 14.98
CA SER A 107 13.43 2.29 14.01
C SER A 107 13.91 2.57 12.59
N LEU A 108 13.34 1.89 11.59
CA LEU A 108 13.56 2.24 10.18
C LEU A 108 12.72 3.46 9.79
N LEU A 109 13.32 4.37 9.05
CA LEU A 109 12.66 5.46 8.36
C LEU A 109 12.68 5.19 6.86
N CYS A 110 11.54 4.78 6.31
CA CYS A 110 11.40 4.43 4.90
C CYS A 110 10.53 5.47 4.18
N ARG A 111 11.08 6.06 3.13
CA ARG A 111 10.38 6.99 2.25
C ARG A 111 10.79 6.75 0.81
N ASP A 112 9.83 6.77 -0.10
CA ASP A 112 10.04 6.63 -1.53
C ASP A 112 9.31 7.77 -2.24
N ASN A 113 9.95 8.94 -2.24
CA ASN A 113 9.43 10.19 -2.79
C ASN A 113 10.55 10.93 -3.55
N THR A 114 10.33 12.24 -3.78
CA THR A 114 11.37 13.08 -4.38
C THR A 114 12.60 13.19 -3.49
N LEU A 115 13.76 13.48 -4.09
CA LEU A 115 15.01 13.66 -3.36
C LEU A 115 14.89 14.74 -2.26
N GLU A 116 14.20 15.85 -2.58
CA GLU A 116 13.95 16.94 -1.64
C GLU A 116 13.20 16.48 -0.39
N GLU A 117 12.14 15.72 -0.60
CA GLU A 117 11.32 15.21 0.50
C GLU A 117 12.05 14.14 1.32
N ASN A 118 12.88 13.32 0.66
CA ASN A 118 13.70 12.30 1.32
C ASN A 118 14.79 12.98 2.18
N VAL A 119 15.49 13.99 1.65
CA VAL A 119 16.48 14.79 2.39
C VAL A 119 15.83 15.49 3.58
N GLU A 120 14.65 16.07 3.41
CA GLU A 120 13.90 16.72 4.50
C GLU A 120 13.51 15.71 5.61
N ALA A 121 13.08 14.51 5.25
CA ALA A 121 12.77 13.45 6.21
C ALA A 121 14.01 13.03 7.01
N VAL A 122 15.16 12.87 6.33
CA VAL A 122 16.46 12.58 6.97
C VAL A 122 16.89 13.72 7.88
N ARG A 123 16.78 14.97 7.43
CA ARG A 123 17.09 16.14 8.24
C ARG A 123 16.26 16.20 9.53
N LYS A 124 14.96 15.91 9.43
CA LYS A 124 14.06 15.86 10.61
C LYS A 124 14.41 14.73 11.58
N SER A 125 14.88 13.59 11.06
CA SER A 125 15.28 12.46 11.91
C SER A 125 16.56 12.73 12.70
N GLY A 126 17.40 13.67 12.25
CA GLY A 126 18.72 13.93 12.82
C GLY A 126 19.75 12.83 12.59
N ALA A 127 19.44 11.83 11.74
CA ALA A 127 20.35 10.71 11.47
C ALA A 127 21.64 11.18 10.80
N GLU A 128 22.77 10.66 11.28
CA GLU A 128 24.10 10.93 10.73
C GLU A 128 24.54 9.90 9.67
N VAL A 129 23.82 8.80 9.57
CA VAL A 129 24.09 7.71 8.62
C VAL A 129 22.79 7.32 7.93
N ILE A 130 22.86 7.09 6.61
CA ILE A 130 21.77 6.50 5.81
C ILE A 130 22.23 5.21 5.14
N ILE A 131 21.30 4.34 4.81
CA ILE A 131 21.52 3.11 4.03
C ILE A 131 20.79 3.26 2.70
N ALA A 132 21.49 3.08 1.59
CA ALA A 132 20.91 3.23 0.24
C ALA A 132 21.50 2.20 -0.73
N HIS A 133 20.86 2.03 -1.89
CA HIS A 133 21.45 1.29 -2.99
C HIS A 133 22.64 2.05 -3.61
N ASP A 134 23.59 1.33 -4.18
CA ASP A 134 24.82 1.87 -4.77
C ASP A 134 24.59 2.56 -6.13
N TYR A 135 23.36 2.59 -6.62
CA TYR A 135 22.98 3.44 -7.74
C TYR A 135 22.64 4.88 -7.32
N LEU A 136 22.90 5.27 -6.07
CA LEU A 136 22.81 6.66 -5.63
C LEU A 136 23.78 7.53 -6.45
N ALA A 137 23.29 8.63 -7.01
CA ALA A 137 24.10 9.55 -7.76
C ALA A 137 24.96 10.44 -6.87
N GLN A 138 26.11 10.91 -7.40
CA GLN A 138 27.02 11.78 -6.63
C GLN A 138 26.35 13.09 -6.20
N ASN A 139 25.54 13.69 -7.06
CA ASN A 139 24.79 14.93 -6.72
C ASN A 139 23.72 14.70 -5.64
N GLU A 140 23.12 13.51 -5.59
CA GLU A 140 22.17 13.14 -4.52
C GLU A 140 22.88 12.97 -3.19
N LEU A 141 24.05 12.28 -3.19
CA LEU A 141 24.91 12.19 -2.00
C LEU A 141 25.27 13.57 -1.47
N GLU A 142 25.74 14.47 -2.37
CA GLU A 142 26.12 15.84 -2.00
C GLU A 142 24.95 16.58 -1.35
N LYS A 143 23.73 16.37 -1.83
CA LYS A 143 22.53 16.98 -1.25
C LYS A 143 22.21 16.43 0.14
N TYR A 144 22.34 15.13 0.37
CA TYR A 144 22.22 14.57 1.72
C TYR A 144 23.27 15.13 2.67
N LEU A 145 24.53 15.27 2.23
CA LEU A 145 25.62 15.77 3.05
C LEU A 145 25.50 17.27 3.35
N SER A 146 24.95 18.08 2.42
CA SER A 146 24.83 19.54 2.58
C SER A 146 23.56 19.95 3.34
N ASP A 147 22.45 19.28 3.07
CA ASP A 147 21.11 19.75 3.46
C ASP A 147 20.52 18.95 4.63
N SER A 148 21.27 17.98 5.18
CA SER A 148 20.88 17.19 6.35
C SER A 148 22.01 16.99 7.35
N SER A 149 21.80 16.12 8.36
CA SER A 149 22.81 15.75 9.36
C SER A 149 23.74 14.62 8.91
N VAL A 150 23.55 14.08 7.71
CA VAL A 150 24.30 12.91 7.20
C VAL A 150 25.79 13.18 7.09
N LYS A 151 26.58 12.26 7.64
CA LYS A 151 28.05 12.26 7.56
C LYS A 151 28.57 11.03 6.81
N LYS A 152 27.75 9.96 6.73
CA LYS A 152 28.11 8.70 6.09
C LYS A 152 26.92 8.05 5.40
N VAL A 153 27.18 7.38 4.29
CA VAL A 153 26.20 6.61 3.53
C VAL A 153 26.71 5.19 3.36
N VAL A 154 25.93 4.20 3.81
CA VAL A 154 26.19 2.79 3.55
C VAL A 154 25.54 2.42 2.22
N LEU A 155 26.33 1.95 1.27
CA LEU A 155 25.87 1.60 -0.07
C LEU A 155 25.83 0.09 -0.28
N LEU A 156 24.67 -0.39 -0.74
CA LEU A 156 24.38 -1.78 -1.03
C LEU A 156 24.19 -1.99 -2.55
N ASP A 157 24.97 -2.88 -3.16
CA ASP A 157 24.68 -3.39 -4.51
C ASP A 157 23.28 -4.07 -4.49
N PRO A 158 22.32 -3.66 -5.33
CA PRO A 158 21.01 -4.29 -5.41
C PRO A 158 21.10 -5.79 -5.73
N CYS A 159 22.15 -6.24 -6.36
CA CYS A 159 22.41 -7.64 -6.68
C CYS A 159 23.33 -8.36 -5.67
N TYR A 160 23.56 -7.81 -4.47
CA TYR A 160 24.45 -8.39 -3.46
C TYR A 160 24.11 -9.85 -3.12
N SER A 161 22.83 -10.15 -2.97
CA SER A 161 22.32 -11.49 -2.66
C SER A 161 21.73 -12.24 -3.86
N CYS A 162 21.85 -11.75 -5.09
CA CYS A 162 21.32 -12.43 -6.27
C CYS A 162 22.34 -13.39 -6.94
N ASN A 163 21.84 -14.27 -7.81
CA ASN A 163 22.67 -14.96 -8.80
C ASN A 163 22.53 -14.25 -10.16
N ARG A 164 23.52 -13.44 -10.54
CA ARG A 164 23.48 -12.65 -11.79
C ARG A 164 23.37 -13.51 -13.04
N GLU A 165 23.86 -14.75 -13.03
CA GLU A 165 23.78 -15.66 -14.17
C GLU A 165 22.34 -16.10 -14.50
N ASP A 166 21.47 -16.11 -13.49
CA ASP A 166 20.06 -16.49 -13.62
C ASP A 166 19.13 -15.28 -13.80
N MET A 167 19.70 -14.06 -13.83
CA MET A 167 18.90 -12.84 -13.97
C MET A 167 18.55 -12.61 -15.45
N PRO A 168 17.26 -12.41 -15.80
CA PRO A 168 16.86 -12.08 -17.17
C PRO A 168 17.43 -10.75 -17.65
N ASP A 169 17.68 -10.64 -18.95
CA ASP A 169 18.20 -9.42 -19.57
C ASP A 169 17.30 -8.20 -19.32
N TYR A 170 15.97 -8.36 -19.31
CA TYR A 170 15.05 -7.24 -19.07
C TYR A 170 15.14 -6.72 -17.63
N ILE A 171 15.40 -7.59 -16.63
CA ILE A 171 15.67 -7.15 -15.25
C ILE A 171 17.03 -6.43 -15.17
N GLN A 172 18.06 -6.98 -15.82
CA GLN A 172 19.39 -6.34 -15.89
C GLN A 172 19.29 -4.96 -16.54
N ASN A 173 18.56 -4.83 -17.66
CA ASN A 173 18.33 -3.55 -18.33
C ASN A 173 17.61 -2.54 -17.44
N THR A 174 16.61 -2.97 -16.66
CA THR A 174 15.92 -2.10 -15.71
C THR A 174 16.85 -1.63 -14.58
N LEU A 175 17.70 -2.51 -14.09
CA LEU A 175 18.73 -2.13 -13.12
C LEU A 175 19.71 -1.12 -13.74
N ASP A 176 20.28 -1.43 -14.89
CA ASP A 176 21.27 -0.58 -15.56
C ASP A 176 20.71 0.82 -15.85
N SER A 177 19.41 0.94 -16.17
CA SER A 177 18.75 2.23 -16.40
C SER A 177 18.70 3.12 -15.14
N ARG A 178 18.81 2.52 -13.95
CA ARG A 178 18.83 3.26 -12.67
C ARG A 178 20.22 3.75 -12.27
N TYR A 179 21.29 3.21 -12.88
CA TYR A 179 22.64 3.61 -12.55
C TYR A 179 23.00 4.96 -13.19
N PRO A 180 23.37 5.97 -12.40
CA PRO A 180 23.78 7.27 -12.92
C PRO A 180 25.18 7.18 -13.59
N GLU A 181 25.49 8.16 -14.46
CA GLU A 181 26.83 8.30 -15.05
C GLU A 181 27.92 8.46 -13.99
N VAL A 182 27.61 9.20 -12.92
CA VAL A 182 28.51 9.43 -11.78
C VAL A 182 27.85 8.91 -10.51
N LYS A 183 28.29 7.74 -10.05
CA LYS A 183 27.87 7.15 -8.79
C LYS A 183 28.46 7.87 -7.58
N ALA A 184 27.76 7.78 -6.46
CA ALA A 184 28.26 8.32 -5.19
C ALA A 184 29.56 7.64 -4.76
N GLY A 185 30.51 8.44 -4.28
CA GLY A 185 31.82 7.96 -3.83
C GLY A 185 32.50 8.94 -2.87
N GLY A 186 33.67 8.57 -2.40
CA GLY A 186 34.49 9.38 -1.51
C GLY A 186 34.46 8.93 -0.04
N SER A 187 35.04 9.71 0.86
CA SER A 187 35.24 9.36 2.28
C SER A 187 33.94 9.25 3.11
N ALA A 188 32.83 9.79 2.59
CA ALA A 188 31.51 9.67 3.20
C ALA A 188 30.81 8.34 2.86
N VAL A 189 31.32 7.58 1.89
CA VAL A 189 30.74 6.30 1.45
C VAL A 189 31.39 5.14 2.19
N LEU A 190 30.54 4.21 2.66
CA LEU A 190 30.94 2.93 3.24
C LEU A 190 30.28 1.81 2.40
N GLY A 191 31.09 0.93 1.81
CA GLY A 191 30.57 -0.23 1.09
C GLY A 191 29.92 -1.26 2.03
N TRP A 192 28.98 -2.05 1.49
CA TRP A 192 28.24 -3.04 2.29
C TRP A 192 29.15 -4.09 2.97
N ASP A 193 30.17 -4.58 2.28
CA ASP A 193 31.14 -5.54 2.87
C ASP A 193 31.93 -4.91 4.02
N GLU A 194 32.33 -3.64 3.90
CA GLU A 194 33.00 -2.92 4.96
C GLU A 194 32.09 -2.69 6.16
N PHE A 195 30.81 -2.41 5.90
CA PHE A 195 29.79 -2.29 6.95
C PHE A 195 29.62 -3.61 7.70
N LEU A 196 29.48 -4.76 7.00
CA LEU A 196 29.40 -6.07 7.63
C LEU A 196 30.66 -6.42 8.43
N ALA A 197 31.85 -6.12 7.87
CA ALA A 197 33.13 -6.35 8.54
C ALA A 197 33.29 -5.54 9.86
N GLN A 198 32.64 -4.38 9.97
CA GLN A 198 32.57 -3.63 11.23
C GLN A 198 31.71 -4.39 12.26
N GLY A 199 30.60 -4.99 11.83
CA GLY A 199 29.74 -5.82 12.69
C GLY A 199 30.44 -7.10 13.19
N GLU A 200 31.22 -7.76 12.34
CA GLU A 200 31.99 -8.94 12.72
C GLU A 200 33.07 -8.62 13.78
N LYS A 201 33.64 -7.43 13.73
CA LYS A 201 34.67 -6.95 14.69
C LYS A 201 34.11 -6.31 15.94
N PHE A 202 32.82 -5.98 15.95
CA PHE A 202 32.20 -5.33 17.11
C PHE A 202 32.00 -6.34 18.24
N ASP A 203 32.62 -6.06 19.39
CA ASP A 203 32.61 -6.93 20.60
C ASP A 203 31.67 -6.41 21.71
N GLY A 204 30.97 -5.28 21.44
CA GLY A 204 29.99 -4.71 22.37
C GLY A 204 28.63 -5.42 22.32
N GLU A 205 27.77 -5.05 23.25
CA GLU A 205 26.39 -5.53 23.31
C GLU A 205 25.55 -4.91 22.17
N ALA A 206 24.91 -5.76 21.38
CA ALA A 206 24.08 -5.36 20.25
C ALA A 206 22.58 -5.67 20.48
N GLU A 207 22.15 -5.68 21.74
CA GLU A 207 20.77 -5.97 22.11
C GLU A 207 20.24 -4.89 23.05
N ALA A 208 19.07 -4.32 22.71
CA ALA A 208 18.35 -3.40 23.58
C ALA A 208 17.38 -4.16 24.48
N GLN A 209 16.94 -3.53 25.56
CA GLN A 209 15.86 -4.09 26.36
C GLN A 209 14.62 -4.32 25.49
N THR A 210 14.02 -5.50 25.59
CA THR A 210 12.81 -5.86 24.84
C THR A 210 11.66 -4.90 25.15
N ASN A 211 11.13 -4.27 24.11
CA ASN A 211 9.94 -3.42 24.17
C ASN A 211 9.21 -3.52 22.83
N VAL A 212 8.19 -4.36 22.76
CA VAL A 212 7.43 -4.66 21.55
C VAL A 212 6.56 -3.49 21.05
N ASP A 213 6.28 -2.52 21.92
CA ASP A 213 5.48 -1.33 21.60
C ASP A 213 6.36 -0.11 21.22
N ARG A 214 7.69 -0.28 21.20
CA ARG A 214 8.61 0.76 20.71
C ARG A 214 8.41 1.00 19.22
N PRO A 215 8.53 2.26 18.74
CA PRO A 215 8.57 2.54 17.30
C PRO A 215 9.62 1.69 16.59
N LEU A 216 9.21 0.99 15.53
CA LEU A 216 10.10 0.14 14.72
C LEU A 216 10.11 0.53 13.25
N PHE A 217 8.96 0.87 12.68
CA PHE A 217 8.84 1.21 11.28
C PHE A 217 8.11 2.53 11.10
N ARG A 218 8.72 3.43 10.34
CA ARG A 218 8.21 4.75 10.01
C ARG A 218 8.05 4.85 8.51
N ALA A 219 6.81 4.89 8.05
CA ALA A 219 6.45 5.05 6.65
C ALA A 219 5.76 6.40 6.42
N TYR A 220 5.58 6.77 5.17
CA TYR A 220 4.82 7.96 4.83
C TYR A 220 3.54 7.57 4.10
N THR A 221 2.44 8.25 4.40
CA THR A 221 1.19 8.10 3.64
C THR A 221 1.39 8.60 2.22
N SER A 222 0.63 8.06 1.27
CA SER A 222 0.69 8.47 -0.14
C SER A 222 0.28 9.93 -0.39
N GLY A 223 -0.19 10.64 0.65
CA GLY A 223 -0.64 12.04 0.50
C GLY A 223 -1.90 12.22 -0.35
N SER A 224 -2.67 11.15 -0.58
CA SER A 224 -3.85 11.17 -1.46
C SER A 224 -5.00 12.09 -1.02
N THR A 225 -4.96 12.62 0.19
CA THR A 225 -5.99 13.54 0.74
C THR A 225 -5.40 14.81 1.35
N GLY A 226 -4.07 14.97 1.32
CA GLY A 226 -3.36 16.11 1.90
C GLY A 226 -1.85 15.86 1.96
N PRO A 227 -1.08 16.69 2.67
CA PRO A 227 0.36 16.48 2.85
C PRO A 227 0.65 15.08 3.40
N SER A 228 1.70 14.44 2.87
CA SER A 228 2.15 13.13 3.33
C SER A 228 2.52 13.19 4.83
N LYS A 229 1.96 12.27 5.63
CA LYS A 229 2.19 12.17 7.08
C LYS A 229 3.06 10.95 7.38
N GLN A 230 3.94 11.06 8.35
CA GLN A 230 4.73 9.92 8.81
C GLN A 230 3.90 9.08 9.78
N VAL A 231 3.64 7.81 9.41
CA VAL A 231 2.95 6.81 10.21
C VAL A 231 3.98 5.98 10.97
N ILE A 232 3.72 5.69 12.23
CA ILE A 232 4.65 5.00 13.13
C ILE A 232 4.04 3.67 13.59
N HIS A 233 4.75 2.57 13.36
CA HIS A 233 4.37 1.24 13.81
C HIS A 233 5.41 0.63 14.75
N SER A 234 4.97 -0.24 15.66
CA SER A 234 5.81 -1.09 16.50
C SER A 234 5.84 -2.53 15.96
N ALA A 235 6.71 -3.36 16.52
CA ALA A 235 6.68 -4.81 16.28
C ALA A 235 5.30 -5.40 16.60
N HIS A 236 4.71 -5.02 17.73
CA HIS A 236 3.40 -5.51 18.16
C HIS A 236 2.28 -5.15 17.19
N THR A 237 2.23 -3.92 16.67
CA THR A 237 1.21 -3.54 15.69
C THR A 237 1.40 -4.26 14.36
N MET A 238 2.64 -4.48 13.90
CA MET A 238 2.94 -5.23 12.69
C MET A 238 2.57 -6.72 12.85
N ILE A 239 2.93 -7.35 13.98
CA ILE A 239 2.51 -8.72 14.32
C ILE A 239 0.98 -8.78 14.42
N GLY A 240 0.33 -7.74 14.95
CA GLY A 240 -1.12 -7.63 15.04
C GLY A 240 -1.82 -7.79 13.70
N VAL A 241 -1.25 -7.25 12.62
CA VAL A 241 -1.76 -7.46 11.25
C VAL A 241 -1.46 -8.88 10.78
N VAL A 242 -0.19 -9.31 10.88
CA VAL A 242 0.28 -10.58 10.30
C VAL A 242 -0.36 -11.78 10.97
N HIS A 243 -0.45 -11.78 12.31
CA HIS A 243 -0.91 -12.93 13.09
C HIS A 243 -2.35 -13.32 12.79
N GLN A 244 -3.23 -12.36 12.63
CA GLN A 244 -4.64 -12.63 12.30
C GLN A 244 -4.85 -13.14 10.86
N MET A 245 -3.82 -13.16 10.02
CA MET A 245 -3.83 -13.72 8.67
C MET A 245 -3.15 -15.09 8.57
N ASN A 246 -2.53 -15.59 9.65
CA ASN A 246 -1.76 -16.83 9.64
C ASN A 246 -2.59 -18.12 9.42
N PHE A 247 -3.90 -18.08 9.52
CA PHE A 247 -4.74 -19.23 9.21
C PHE A 247 -4.75 -19.62 7.71
N TYR A 248 -4.15 -18.81 6.84
CA TYR A 248 -3.80 -19.16 5.46
C TYR A 248 -2.35 -19.63 5.31
N ALA A 249 -1.72 -20.08 6.41
CA ALA A 249 -0.34 -20.51 6.40
C ALA A 249 -0.14 -21.76 5.53
N GLY A 250 1.08 -21.90 5.00
CA GLY A 250 1.53 -23.14 4.40
C GLY A 250 1.63 -24.26 5.44
N THR A 251 1.56 -25.50 4.99
CA THR A 251 1.77 -26.70 5.80
C THR A 251 3.11 -27.35 5.46
N ASP A 252 3.53 -28.36 6.21
CA ASP A 252 4.76 -29.10 5.91
C ASP A 252 4.69 -29.81 4.53
N ASP A 253 3.48 -30.22 4.12
CA ASP A 253 3.25 -30.90 2.86
C ASP A 253 3.10 -29.93 1.68
N PHE A 254 2.74 -28.66 1.93
CA PHE A 254 2.52 -27.67 0.89
C PHE A 254 2.87 -26.25 1.37
N ARG A 255 3.91 -25.70 0.78
CA ARG A 255 4.34 -24.31 0.99
C ARG A 255 4.03 -23.45 -0.23
N PRO A 256 2.93 -22.67 -0.21
CA PRO A 256 2.63 -21.79 -1.33
C PRO A 256 3.70 -20.71 -1.48
N SER A 257 3.95 -20.30 -2.72
CA SER A 257 4.80 -19.15 -3.01
C SER A 257 4.00 -17.84 -3.01
N TRP A 258 4.66 -16.79 -2.56
CA TRP A 258 4.14 -15.43 -2.51
C TRP A 258 5.15 -14.48 -3.13
N MET A 259 4.77 -13.78 -4.19
CA MET A 259 5.65 -12.85 -4.89
C MET A 259 5.33 -11.40 -4.52
N ILE A 260 6.36 -10.63 -4.30
CA ILE A 260 6.32 -9.17 -4.27
C ILE A 260 7.21 -8.63 -5.39
N ALA A 261 6.68 -7.79 -6.25
CA ALA A 261 7.37 -7.25 -7.40
C ALA A 261 7.21 -5.73 -7.47
N CYS A 262 8.27 -5.04 -7.85
CA CYS A 262 8.41 -3.60 -8.15
C CYS A 262 7.70 -2.61 -7.19
N LEU A 263 7.07 -3.06 -6.12
CA LEU A 263 6.42 -2.21 -5.12
C LEU A 263 7.44 -1.83 -4.02
N PRO A 264 7.55 -0.53 -3.66
CA PRO A 264 8.53 -0.08 -2.68
C PRO A 264 8.12 -0.45 -1.25
N PRO A 265 9.06 -0.90 -0.41
CA PRO A 265 8.79 -1.26 0.99
C PRO A 265 8.45 -0.06 1.88
N ALA A 266 8.68 1.17 1.41
CA ALA A 266 8.18 2.40 2.05
C ALA A 266 6.64 2.43 2.16
N LEU A 267 5.94 1.68 1.30
CA LEU A 267 4.53 1.36 1.50
C LEU A 267 4.42 0.29 2.59
N ILE A 268 3.87 0.63 3.75
CA ILE A 268 3.76 -0.29 4.90
C ILE A 268 3.11 -1.63 4.53
N ALA A 269 2.13 -1.62 3.62
CA ALA A 269 1.48 -2.83 3.13
C ALA A 269 2.46 -3.80 2.44
N VAL A 270 3.49 -3.28 1.76
CA VAL A 270 4.56 -4.08 1.15
C VAL A 270 5.40 -4.75 2.24
N THR A 271 5.84 -4.00 3.25
CA THR A 271 6.64 -4.55 4.35
C THR A 271 5.83 -5.53 5.19
N VAL A 272 4.60 -5.21 5.59
CA VAL A 272 3.80 -6.05 6.50
C VAL A 272 3.13 -7.21 5.76
N SER A 273 2.33 -6.94 4.73
CA SER A 273 1.57 -7.99 4.02
C SER A 273 2.35 -8.61 2.86
N GLY A 274 3.27 -7.85 2.25
CA GLY A 274 4.09 -8.35 1.14
C GLY A 274 5.31 -9.16 1.58
N ILE A 275 5.93 -8.83 2.72
CA ILE A 275 7.18 -9.44 3.20
C ILE A 275 6.97 -10.23 4.50
N LEU A 276 6.53 -9.58 5.58
CA LEU A 276 6.45 -10.24 6.90
C LEU A 276 5.36 -11.32 6.96
N MET A 277 4.20 -11.09 6.35
CA MET A 277 3.10 -12.06 6.37
C MET A 277 3.48 -13.38 5.68
N PRO A 278 4.04 -13.42 4.46
CA PRO A 278 4.46 -14.68 3.86
C PRO A 278 5.57 -15.39 4.65
N LEU A 279 6.54 -14.65 5.19
CA LEU A 279 7.59 -15.23 6.04
C LEU A 279 7.00 -15.87 7.30
N ALA A 280 6.08 -15.17 7.99
CA ALA A 280 5.43 -15.67 9.20
C ALA A 280 4.38 -16.76 8.93
N SER A 281 3.95 -16.94 7.69
CA SER A 281 2.91 -17.91 7.28
C SER A 281 3.48 -19.15 6.60
N ASN A 282 4.75 -19.47 6.79
CA ASN A 282 5.43 -20.60 6.15
C ASN A 282 5.24 -20.65 4.63
N LYS A 283 5.36 -19.50 3.96
CA LYS A 283 5.33 -19.39 2.50
C LYS A 283 6.74 -19.14 1.95
N LEU A 284 6.97 -19.53 0.71
CA LEU A 284 8.19 -19.12 -0.01
C LEU A 284 8.00 -17.68 -0.49
N LEU A 285 8.77 -16.75 0.06
CA LEU A 285 8.75 -15.36 -0.39
C LEU A 285 9.66 -15.18 -1.62
N ILE A 286 9.08 -14.74 -2.73
CA ILE A 286 9.80 -14.39 -3.96
C ILE A 286 9.91 -12.86 -4.00
N LEU A 287 11.15 -12.37 -3.93
CA LEU A 287 11.47 -10.94 -4.00
C LEU A 287 11.88 -10.57 -5.43
N ASN A 288 11.17 -9.63 -6.02
CA ASN A 288 11.39 -9.21 -7.40
C ASN A 288 11.25 -7.67 -7.56
N PRO A 289 12.09 -6.87 -6.86
CA PRO A 289 11.89 -5.43 -6.77
C PRO A 289 12.31 -4.64 -8.01
N PHE A 290 13.08 -5.22 -8.92
CA PHE A 290 13.66 -4.53 -10.08
C PHE A 290 12.98 -4.87 -11.41
N CYS A 291 11.86 -5.55 -11.37
CA CYS A 291 10.99 -5.72 -12.52
C CYS A 291 10.41 -4.35 -12.94
N ASP A 292 10.35 -4.10 -14.24
CA ASP A 292 9.54 -3.00 -14.74
C ASP A 292 8.06 -3.35 -14.53
N PRO A 293 7.23 -2.44 -14.00
CA PRO A 293 5.79 -2.69 -13.87
C PRO A 293 5.11 -3.15 -15.16
N MET A 294 5.64 -2.74 -16.32
CA MET A 294 5.15 -3.19 -17.64
C MET A 294 5.54 -4.64 -17.97
N ASP A 295 6.47 -5.25 -17.23
CA ASP A 295 6.95 -6.63 -17.42
C ASP A 295 6.48 -7.58 -16.31
N ILE A 296 5.49 -7.19 -15.52
CA ILE A 296 4.96 -7.99 -14.40
C ILE A 296 4.41 -9.36 -14.85
N ASP A 297 3.86 -9.44 -16.05
CA ASP A 297 3.39 -10.69 -16.65
C ASP A 297 4.55 -11.67 -16.94
N LEU A 298 5.72 -11.17 -17.38
CA LEU A 298 6.90 -12.00 -17.59
C LEU A 298 7.36 -12.64 -16.28
N GLU A 299 7.36 -11.88 -15.19
CA GLU A 299 7.73 -12.40 -13.88
C GLU A 299 6.67 -13.35 -13.30
N MET A 300 5.38 -13.07 -13.54
CA MET A 300 4.30 -14.00 -13.21
C MET A 300 4.46 -15.33 -13.96
N MET A 301 4.76 -15.29 -15.26
CA MET A 301 4.98 -16.49 -16.06
C MET A 301 6.25 -17.25 -15.66
N ARG A 302 7.32 -16.53 -15.31
CA ARG A 302 8.60 -17.10 -14.89
C ARG A 302 8.50 -17.85 -13.57
N TYR A 303 7.95 -17.21 -12.54
CA TYR A 303 7.93 -17.77 -11.19
C TYR A 303 6.67 -18.59 -10.89
N ARG A 304 5.60 -18.43 -11.66
CA ARG A 304 4.30 -19.09 -11.45
C ARG A 304 3.88 -19.06 -9.97
N PRO A 305 3.84 -17.87 -9.32
CA PRO A 305 3.59 -17.77 -7.88
C PRO A 305 2.16 -18.19 -7.56
N ASN A 306 1.95 -18.83 -6.41
CA ASN A 306 0.60 -19.18 -5.95
C ASN A 306 -0.24 -17.95 -5.58
N SER A 307 0.42 -16.86 -5.22
CA SER A 307 -0.19 -15.54 -5.03
C SER A 307 0.88 -14.45 -5.17
N PHE A 308 0.47 -13.25 -5.55
CA PHE A 308 1.34 -12.08 -5.51
C PHE A 308 0.55 -10.82 -5.18
N VAL A 309 1.26 -9.79 -4.71
CA VAL A 309 0.64 -8.49 -4.42
C VAL A 309 0.33 -7.79 -5.73
N MET A 310 -0.96 -7.58 -5.99
CA MET A 310 -1.45 -6.92 -7.21
C MET A 310 -2.10 -5.58 -6.88
N ILE A 311 -1.95 -4.68 -7.81
CA ILE A 311 -2.66 -3.40 -7.87
C ILE A 311 -3.44 -3.34 -9.19
N PRO A 312 -4.47 -2.51 -9.32
CA PRO A 312 -5.26 -2.41 -10.55
C PRO A 312 -4.41 -2.31 -11.82
N TRP A 313 -3.42 -1.44 -11.83
CA TRP A 313 -2.54 -1.25 -12.98
C TRP A 313 -1.82 -2.53 -13.45
N PHE A 314 -1.34 -3.38 -12.51
CA PHE A 314 -0.70 -4.65 -12.87
C PHE A 314 -1.68 -5.60 -13.55
N VAL A 315 -2.92 -5.67 -13.05
CA VAL A 315 -3.95 -6.54 -13.60
C VAL A 315 -4.34 -6.11 -15.00
N GLU A 316 -4.57 -4.80 -15.22
CA GLU A 316 -4.86 -4.25 -16.53
C GLU A 316 -3.71 -4.52 -17.53
N ASN A 317 -2.46 -4.32 -17.10
CA ASN A 317 -1.31 -4.64 -17.93
C ASN A 317 -1.23 -6.14 -18.29
N ILE A 318 -1.43 -7.04 -17.32
CA ILE A 318 -1.44 -8.49 -17.55
C ILE A 318 -2.51 -8.88 -18.56
N MET A 319 -3.72 -8.30 -18.46
CA MET A 319 -4.84 -8.65 -19.35
C MET A 319 -4.69 -8.10 -20.77
N HIS A 320 -4.05 -6.92 -20.93
CA HIS A 320 -4.14 -6.16 -22.18
C HIS A 320 -2.82 -5.99 -22.93
N ASN A 321 -1.66 -6.44 -22.41
CA ASN A 321 -0.37 -6.30 -23.11
C ASN A 321 -0.17 -7.27 -24.29
N GLY A 322 -1.05 -8.25 -24.46
CA GLY A 322 -1.03 -9.20 -25.56
C GLY A 322 0.11 -10.23 -25.53
N ARG A 323 0.84 -10.35 -24.43
CA ARG A 323 1.98 -11.29 -24.31
C ARG A 323 1.58 -12.65 -23.72
N ILE A 324 0.44 -12.72 -23.04
CA ILE A 324 -0.08 -13.98 -22.50
C ILE A 324 -0.86 -14.69 -23.59
N ALA A 325 -0.46 -15.92 -23.94
CA ALA A 325 -1.15 -16.72 -24.93
C ALA A 325 -2.52 -17.18 -24.42
N ASP A 326 -3.52 -17.27 -25.30
CA ASP A 326 -4.90 -17.65 -24.96
C ASP A 326 -5.01 -19.01 -24.23
N ASP A 327 -4.06 -19.91 -24.45
CA ASP A 327 -3.99 -21.24 -23.85
C ASP A 327 -3.03 -21.30 -22.62
N TYR A 328 -2.50 -20.15 -22.17
CA TYR A 328 -1.62 -20.14 -21.03
C TYR A 328 -2.34 -20.56 -19.73
N ASP A 329 -1.78 -21.55 -19.03
CA ASP A 329 -2.40 -22.13 -17.83
C ASP A 329 -1.98 -21.39 -16.55
N MET A 330 -2.96 -20.74 -15.89
CA MET A 330 -2.82 -20.03 -14.60
C MET A 330 -3.38 -20.82 -13.42
N SER A 331 -3.57 -22.13 -13.54
CA SER A 331 -4.08 -22.98 -12.46
C SER A 331 -3.20 -22.98 -11.19
N TYR A 332 -1.98 -22.50 -11.28
CA TYR A 332 -1.06 -22.32 -10.15
C TYR A 332 -1.48 -21.18 -9.20
N LEU A 333 -2.25 -20.19 -9.66
CA LEU A 333 -2.75 -19.12 -8.82
C LEU A 333 -3.85 -19.65 -7.88
N LEU A 334 -3.59 -19.56 -6.58
CA LEU A 334 -4.53 -19.96 -5.53
C LEU A 334 -5.34 -18.79 -4.98
N ALA A 335 -4.80 -17.58 -5.12
CA ALA A 335 -5.46 -16.34 -4.75
C ALA A 335 -5.10 -15.25 -5.75
N ALA A 336 -6.09 -14.48 -6.15
CA ALA A 336 -5.96 -13.35 -7.04
C ALA A 336 -6.84 -12.21 -6.53
N GLY A 337 -6.31 -10.99 -6.54
CA GLY A 337 -7.08 -9.83 -6.10
C GLY A 337 -6.22 -8.57 -6.05
N VAL A 338 -6.90 -7.44 -5.98
CA VAL A 338 -6.27 -6.12 -5.95
C VAL A 338 -6.53 -5.38 -4.65
N GLY A 339 -5.62 -4.50 -4.31
CA GLY A 339 -5.76 -3.53 -3.25
C GLY A 339 -5.31 -2.14 -3.71
N CYS A 340 -5.19 -1.21 -2.78
CA CYS A 340 -4.70 0.16 -2.98
C CYS A 340 -5.68 1.12 -3.66
N GLU A 341 -6.49 0.70 -4.62
CA GLU A 341 -7.47 1.52 -5.33
C GLU A 341 -8.76 0.73 -5.55
N ALA A 342 -9.88 1.44 -5.70
CA ALA A 342 -11.15 0.83 -6.03
C ALA A 342 -11.13 0.27 -7.47
N TYR A 343 -11.88 -0.80 -7.67
CA TYR A 343 -12.03 -1.49 -8.94
C TYR A 343 -13.53 -1.51 -9.26
N ASN A 344 -13.95 -1.02 -10.43
CA ASN A 344 -15.36 -0.99 -10.78
C ASN A 344 -15.91 -2.39 -11.14
N ASN A 345 -17.23 -2.51 -11.26
CA ASN A 345 -17.88 -3.79 -11.49
C ASN A 345 -17.38 -4.47 -12.77
N LYS A 346 -17.22 -3.71 -13.86
CA LYS A 346 -16.79 -4.25 -15.15
C LYS A 346 -15.34 -4.73 -15.12
N GLN A 347 -14.47 -3.98 -14.48
CA GLN A 347 -13.07 -4.39 -14.28
C GLN A 347 -12.97 -5.70 -13.48
N LEU A 348 -13.79 -5.85 -12.42
CA LEU A 348 -13.86 -7.11 -11.64
C LEU A 348 -14.34 -8.28 -12.48
N GLU A 349 -15.37 -8.08 -13.30
CA GLU A 349 -15.91 -9.10 -14.20
C GLU A 349 -14.86 -9.51 -15.24
N ASN A 350 -14.24 -8.55 -15.92
CA ASN A 350 -13.20 -8.78 -16.92
C ASN A 350 -12.02 -9.57 -16.33
N ALA A 351 -11.54 -9.18 -15.14
CA ALA A 351 -10.46 -9.89 -14.46
C ALA A 351 -10.84 -11.32 -14.08
N GLN A 352 -12.08 -11.54 -13.62
CA GLN A 352 -12.56 -12.88 -13.29
C GLN A 352 -12.73 -13.77 -14.54
N GLU A 353 -13.20 -13.19 -15.65
CA GLU A 353 -13.34 -13.90 -16.94
C GLU A 353 -11.96 -14.26 -17.51
N PHE A 354 -11.01 -13.33 -17.46
CA PHE A 354 -9.64 -13.57 -17.85
C PHE A 354 -9.02 -14.75 -17.08
N LEU A 355 -9.15 -14.77 -15.75
CA LEU A 355 -8.66 -15.88 -14.93
C LEU A 355 -9.29 -17.23 -15.33
N LYS A 356 -10.61 -17.25 -15.55
CA LYS A 356 -11.33 -18.45 -15.98
C LYS A 356 -10.87 -18.94 -17.36
N ALA A 357 -10.67 -18.03 -18.31
CA ALA A 357 -10.16 -18.35 -19.63
C ALA A 357 -8.78 -19.03 -19.59
N HIS A 358 -7.99 -18.72 -18.56
CA HIS A 358 -6.65 -19.29 -18.33
C HIS A 358 -6.61 -20.39 -17.26
N ASN A 359 -7.68 -21.14 -17.08
CA ASN A 359 -7.81 -22.28 -16.14
C ASN A 359 -7.60 -21.92 -14.65
N CYS A 360 -7.65 -20.66 -14.27
CA CYS A 360 -7.55 -20.26 -12.87
C CYS A 360 -8.89 -20.36 -12.15
N ASN A 361 -8.93 -21.13 -11.05
CA ASN A 361 -10.12 -21.30 -10.22
C ASN A 361 -10.20 -20.28 -9.07
N ALA A 362 -9.20 -19.42 -8.91
CA ALA A 362 -9.23 -18.38 -7.89
C ALA A 362 -10.36 -17.38 -8.16
N ARG A 363 -11.07 -16.99 -7.11
CA ARG A 363 -12.00 -15.87 -7.19
C ARG A 363 -11.17 -14.59 -7.21
N PHE A 364 -11.46 -13.71 -8.17
CA PHE A 364 -10.85 -12.37 -8.17
C PHE A 364 -11.52 -11.50 -7.10
N THR A 365 -10.70 -10.83 -6.27
CA THR A 365 -11.18 -10.16 -5.06
C THR A 365 -10.58 -8.77 -4.90
N THR A 366 -11.24 -7.94 -4.09
CA THR A 366 -10.70 -6.65 -3.65
C THR A 366 -10.48 -6.67 -2.14
N GLY A 367 -9.42 -5.99 -1.70
CA GLY A 367 -9.10 -5.82 -0.29
C GLY A 367 -9.11 -4.34 0.12
N TYR A 368 -9.28 -4.09 1.42
CA TYR A 368 -9.26 -2.75 1.99
C TYR A 368 -8.28 -2.67 3.15
N GLY A 369 -7.53 -1.57 3.18
CA GLY A 369 -6.54 -1.31 4.19
C GLY A 369 -5.95 0.10 4.11
N SER A 370 -5.19 0.47 5.11
CA SER A 370 -4.49 1.76 5.15
C SER A 370 -3.14 1.65 5.85
N SER A 371 -2.31 2.67 5.64
CA SER A 371 -1.03 2.78 6.35
C SER A 371 -1.22 2.89 7.86
N GLU A 372 -2.25 3.58 8.29
CA GLU A 372 -2.60 3.81 9.69
C GLU A 372 -3.07 2.55 10.42
N ALA A 373 -3.59 1.57 9.69
CA ALA A 373 -3.96 0.24 10.21
C ALA A 373 -2.90 -0.83 9.93
N GLY A 374 -1.71 -0.43 9.51
CA GLY A 374 -0.56 -1.29 9.28
C GLY A 374 -0.63 -2.14 8.02
N SER A 375 -1.71 -2.22 7.31
CA SER A 375 -1.99 -2.84 6.02
C SER A 375 -3.49 -3.22 5.90
N ASN A 376 -3.80 -4.52 5.81
CA ASN A 376 -5.14 -5.04 5.55
C ASN A 376 -6.06 -4.90 6.77
N MET A 377 -7.19 -4.25 6.58
CA MET A 377 -8.27 -4.17 7.56
C MET A 377 -9.35 -5.22 7.33
N THR A 378 -9.50 -5.67 6.07
CA THR A 378 -10.47 -6.70 5.68
C THR A 378 -9.80 -7.91 5.04
N LEU A 379 -10.51 -9.04 5.08
CA LEU A 379 -10.23 -10.21 4.25
C LEU A 379 -11.25 -10.26 3.11
N PRO A 380 -10.84 -10.66 1.90
CA PRO A 380 -11.74 -10.74 0.75
C PRO A 380 -12.64 -11.97 0.82
N LEU A 381 -13.16 -12.27 2.00
CA LEU A 381 -14.18 -13.27 2.24
C LEU A 381 -15.55 -12.58 2.20
N SER A 382 -16.42 -13.03 1.34
CA SER A 382 -17.77 -12.49 1.25
C SER A 382 -18.75 -13.57 0.78
N PRO A 383 -19.94 -13.66 1.39
CA PRO A 383 -21.03 -14.51 0.89
C PRO A 383 -21.66 -13.91 -0.39
N HIS A 384 -21.39 -12.64 -0.66
CA HIS A 384 -21.91 -11.89 -1.80
C HIS A 384 -20.91 -11.83 -2.96
N PRO A 385 -21.35 -11.58 -4.19
CA PRO A 385 -20.45 -11.26 -5.30
C PRO A 385 -19.53 -10.09 -4.95
N MET A 386 -18.30 -10.11 -5.48
CA MET A 386 -17.46 -8.93 -5.46
C MET A 386 -18.07 -7.87 -6.39
N GLY A 387 -17.86 -6.61 -6.08
CA GLY A 387 -18.45 -5.50 -6.82
C GLY A 387 -19.13 -4.50 -5.90
N ASN A 388 -19.54 -3.36 -6.43
CA ASN A 388 -20.19 -2.27 -5.68
C ASN A 388 -19.41 -1.81 -4.43
N GLY A 389 -18.07 -1.94 -4.48
CA GLY A 389 -17.22 -1.60 -3.35
C GLY A 389 -17.12 -2.67 -2.26
N ASN A 390 -17.62 -3.90 -2.48
CA ASN A 390 -17.45 -5.03 -1.58
C ASN A 390 -15.96 -5.35 -1.41
N VAL A 391 -15.44 -5.16 -0.20
CA VAL A 391 -14.04 -5.43 0.18
C VAL A 391 -13.92 -6.59 1.18
N GLY A 392 -14.99 -7.37 1.31
CA GLY A 392 -15.05 -8.51 2.22
C GLY A 392 -15.39 -8.13 3.66
N ILE A 393 -14.94 -8.95 4.59
CA ILE A 393 -15.25 -8.85 6.02
C ILE A 393 -14.05 -8.36 6.83
N PRO A 394 -14.25 -7.74 8.00
CA PRO A 394 -13.16 -7.39 8.90
C PRO A 394 -12.23 -8.57 9.19
N THR A 395 -10.92 -8.34 9.24
CA THR A 395 -9.97 -9.35 9.72
C THR A 395 -10.30 -9.75 11.15
N LEU A 396 -9.87 -10.93 11.55
CA LEU A 396 -10.35 -11.66 12.74
C LEU A 396 -10.36 -10.82 14.04
N CYS A 397 -9.30 -10.04 14.28
CA CYS A 397 -9.15 -9.23 15.49
C CYS A 397 -9.60 -7.77 15.31
N ASN A 398 -9.96 -7.37 14.10
CA ASN A 398 -10.45 -6.03 13.86
C ASN A 398 -11.95 -5.92 14.12
N VAL A 399 -12.35 -4.80 14.69
CA VAL A 399 -13.73 -4.35 14.74
C VAL A 399 -13.86 -3.20 13.76
N ILE A 400 -14.68 -3.36 12.75
CA ILE A 400 -15.00 -2.28 11.80
C ILE A 400 -16.46 -1.90 11.98
N SER A 401 -16.71 -0.61 12.05
CA SER A 401 -18.07 -0.07 12.06
C SER A 401 -18.14 1.24 11.28
N VAL A 402 -19.34 1.74 11.12
CA VAL A 402 -19.63 2.94 10.35
C VAL A 402 -20.24 3.98 11.28
N PHE A 403 -19.66 5.19 11.26
CA PHE A 403 -20.09 6.27 12.14
C PHE A 403 -20.57 7.46 11.31
N LYS A 404 -21.47 8.24 11.89
CA LYS A 404 -21.87 9.51 11.32
C LYS A 404 -20.65 10.45 11.26
N PRO A 405 -20.27 10.96 10.07
CA PRO A 405 -19.05 11.72 9.91
C PRO A 405 -18.89 12.87 10.92
N GLY A 406 -17.69 12.90 11.56
CA GLY A 406 -17.36 13.90 12.57
C GLY A 406 -18.04 13.73 13.92
N THR A 407 -18.60 12.56 14.20
CA THR A 407 -19.24 12.22 15.48
C THR A 407 -18.85 10.82 15.95
N GLN A 408 -19.22 10.45 17.19
CA GLN A 408 -19.10 9.09 17.71
C GLN A 408 -20.43 8.30 17.63
N GLU A 409 -21.39 8.79 16.84
CA GLU A 409 -22.67 8.12 16.63
C GLU A 409 -22.51 6.97 15.65
N GLU A 410 -22.56 5.73 16.14
CA GLU A 410 -22.51 4.52 15.30
C GLU A 410 -23.81 4.36 14.51
N LEU A 411 -23.68 4.16 13.21
CA LEU A 411 -24.79 3.92 12.29
C LEU A 411 -25.18 2.44 12.26
N THR A 412 -26.40 2.18 11.79
CA THR A 412 -26.90 0.82 11.59
C THR A 412 -26.53 0.30 10.19
N TYR A 413 -26.78 -1.00 9.94
CA TYR A 413 -26.51 -1.63 8.64
C TYR A 413 -27.10 -0.84 7.47
N HIS A 414 -26.41 -0.86 6.33
CA HIS A 414 -26.74 -0.18 5.07
C HIS A 414 -26.75 1.35 5.14
N GLN A 415 -26.45 1.96 6.29
CA GLN A 415 -26.34 3.41 6.39
C GLN A 415 -24.92 3.87 6.00
N MET A 416 -24.86 4.82 5.06
CA MET A 416 -23.63 5.42 4.61
C MET A 416 -23.03 6.33 5.68
N GLY A 417 -21.74 6.16 5.99
CA GLY A 417 -21.01 6.99 6.95
C GLY A 417 -19.51 6.78 6.86
N GLU A 418 -18.77 7.33 7.83
CA GLU A 418 -17.33 7.17 7.93
C GLU A 418 -16.98 5.77 8.45
N ILE A 419 -16.10 5.08 7.73
CA ILE A 419 -15.56 3.79 8.12
C ILE A 419 -14.54 4.02 9.24
N CYS A 420 -14.76 3.39 10.39
CA CYS A 420 -13.80 3.40 11.49
C CYS A 420 -13.37 1.98 11.84
N VAL A 421 -12.11 1.83 12.26
CA VAL A 421 -11.55 0.52 12.63
C VAL A 421 -10.87 0.60 13.99
N SER A 422 -11.08 -0.43 14.81
CA SER A 422 -10.37 -0.68 16.05
C SER A 422 -9.73 -2.06 15.97
N GLY A 423 -8.44 -2.19 16.31
CA GLY A 423 -7.76 -3.46 16.20
C GLY A 423 -6.28 -3.39 16.54
N PRO A 424 -5.60 -4.55 16.57
CA PRO A 424 -4.21 -4.65 17.02
C PRO A 424 -3.20 -4.07 16.02
N GLY A 425 -3.58 -3.85 14.76
CA GLY A 425 -2.72 -3.29 13.71
C GLY A 425 -2.66 -1.76 13.68
N LEU A 426 -3.39 -1.06 14.55
CA LEU A 426 -3.41 0.40 14.54
C LEU A 426 -2.03 0.98 14.83
N MET A 427 -1.66 2.01 14.07
CA MET A 427 -0.41 2.76 14.29
C MET A 427 -0.28 3.28 15.72
N LEU A 428 0.94 3.52 16.15
CA LEU A 428 1.19 4.25 17.40
C LEU A 428 0.78 5.73 17.30
N GLY A 429 0.79 6.27 16.10
CA GLY A 429 0.41 7.64 15.77
C GLY A 429 1.15 8.15 14.56
N TYR A 430 0.90 9.40 14.24
CA TYR A 430 1.71 10.18 13.32
C TYR A 430 2.88 10.85 14.04
N ASP A 431 3.80 11.45 13.28
CA ASP A 431 4.87 12.30 13.82
C ASP A 431 4.35 13.61 14.47
N THR A 432 3.09 13.99 14.22
CA THR A 432 2.42 15.14 14.82
C THR A 432 1.31 14.68 15.77
N PRO A 433 1.34 15.12 17.05
CA PRO A 433 0.30 14.75 18.04
C PRO A 433 -1.12 15.18 17.64
N GLU A 434 -1.26 16.34 17.01
CA GLU A 434 -2.54 16.88 16.57
C GLU A 434 -3.18 15.99 15.49
N ALA A 435 -2.40 15.59 14.49
CA ALA A 435 -2.88 14.67 13.45
C ALA A 435 -3.21 13.29 14.03
N THR A 436 -2.46 12.83 15.03
CA THR A 436 -2.74 11.60 15.74
C THR A 436 -4.09 11.66 16.46
N ALA A 437 -4.33 12.73 17.21
CA ALA A 437 -5.58 12.92 17.96
C ALA A 437 -6.82 13.09 17.05
N GLU A 438 -6.62 13.61 15.83
CA GLU A 438 -7.68 13.67 14.81
C GLU A 438 -8.03 12.28 14.27
N ALA A 439 -7.01 11.44 14.00
CA ALA A 439 -7.19 10.14 13.38
C ALA A 439 -7.53 9.03 14.38
N LEU A 440 -6.87 9.00 15.55
CA LEU A 440 -7.08 8.00 16.59
C LEU A 440 -7.88 8.61 17.75
N GLN A 441 -9.12 8.18 17.92
CA GLN A 441 -10.02 8.71 18.94
C GLN A 441 -10.50 7.59 19.87
N THR A 442 -10.47 7.85 21.18
CA THR A 442 -11.11 6.95 22.14
C THR A 442 -12.60 7.32 22.23
N HIS A 443 -13.47 6.39 21.88
CA HIS A 443 -14.90 6.56 21.96
C HIS A 443 -15.46 6.23 23.35
N GLU A 444 -16.76 6.50 23.56
CA GLU A 444 -17.45 6.21 24.82
C GLU A 444 -17.46 4.73 25.21
N ASP A 445 -17.30 3.82 24.23
CA ASP A 445 -17.15 2.37 24.45
C ASP A 445 -15.79 1.97 25.04
N GLY A 446 -14.86 2.93 25.18
CA GLY A 446 -13.49 2.74 25.67
C GLY A 446 -12.52 2.19 24.62
N MET A 447 -12.98 1.94 23.40
CA MET A 447 -12.13 1.48 22.30
C MET A 447 -11.44 2.66 21.60
N VAL A 448 -10.21 2.43 21.14
CA VAL A 448 -9.53 3.37 20.25
C VAL A 448 -9.94 3.08 18.81
N TRP A 449 -10.50 4.07 18.15
CA TRP A 449 -10.95 3.98 16.77
C TRP A 449 -10.08 4.83 15.86
N LEU A 450 -9.62 4.22 14.76
CA LEU A 450 -9.06 4.95 13.64
C LEU A 450 -10.21 5.48 12.77
N HIS A 451 -10.33 6.78 12.64
CA HIS A 451 -11.18 7.47 11.68
C HIS A 451 -10.45 7.50 10.34
N THR A 452 -10.89 6.66 9.40
CA THR A 452 -10.17 6.48 8.13
C THR A 452 -10.35 7.65 7.16
N GLY A 453 -11.41 8.41 7.33
CA GLY A 453 -11.86 9.41 6.37
C GLY A 453 -12.52 8.81 5.12
N ASP A 454 -12.59 7.50 4.99
CA ASP A 454 -13.26 6.82 3.89
C ASP A 454 -14.73 6.59 4.22
N LEU A 455 -15.60 6.63 3.21
CA LEU A 455 -17.04 6.44 3.39
C LEU A 455 -17.50 5.11 2.81
N GLY A 456 -18.44 4.51 3.50
CA GLY A 456 -19.02 3.24 3.11
C GLY A 456 -20.17 2.83 4.03
N TYR A 457 -20.56 1.59 3.91
CA TYR A 457 -21.56 0.96 4.78
C TYR A 457 -21.20 -0.52 5.00
N MET A 458 -21.81 -1.10 6.03
CA MET A 458 -21.73 -2.53 6.31
C MET A 458 -23.12 -3.14 6.23
N ASP A 459 -23.22 -4.36 5.70
CA ASP A 459 -24.48 -5.11 5.71
C ASP A 459 -24.60 -6.03 6.94
N GLU A 460 -25.75 -6.69 7.09
CA GLU A 460 -26.05 -7.59 8.22
C GLU A 460 -25.26 -8.91 8.18
N ASP A 461 -24.60 -9.20 7.08
CA ASP A 461 -23.66 -10.30 6.97
C ASP A 461 -22.24 -9.90 7.44
N GLY A 462 -22.00 -8.61 7.67
CA GLY A 462 -20.71 -8.05 8.11
C GLY A 462 -19.77 -7.79 6.94
N VAL A 463 -20.29 -7.71 5.72
CA VAL A 463 -19.53 -7.33 4.54
C VAL A 463 -19.42 -5.81 4.49
N LEU A 464 -18.20 -5.32 4.31
CA LEU A 464 -17.92 -3.90 4.17
C LEU A 464 -17.95 -3.49 2.69
N TYR A 465 -18.62 -2.38 2.42
CA TYR A 465 -18.69 -1.74 1.11
C TYR A 465 -18.08 -0.35 1.17
N VAL A 466 -16.93 -0.16 0.54
CA VAL A 466 -16.23 1.13 0.44
C VAL A 466 -16.68 1.86 -0.80
N GLN A 467 -17.17 3.10 -0.67
CA GLN A 467 -17.82 3.84 -1.76
C GLN A 467 -17.00 5.03 -2.26
N THR A 468 -16.31 5.71 -1.38
CA THR A 468 -15.44 6.83 -1.76
C THR A 468 -14.38 7.09 -0.71
N ARG A 469 -13.31 7.75 -1.10
CA ARG A 469 -12.26 8.18 -0.21
C ARG A 469 -12.40 9.66 0.13
N GLY A 470 -12.32 9.97 1.43
CA GLY A 470 -12.37 11.33 1.94
C GLY A 470 -13.77 11.80 2.36
N LYS A 471 -13.85 13.03 2.91
CA LYS A 471 -15.12 13.65 3.33
C LYS A 471 -16.08 13.64 2.16
N SER A 472 -17.32 13.19 2.39
CA SER A 472 -18.35 13.09 1.35
C SER A 472 -18.46 14.39 0.56
N PRO A 473 -18.00 14.42 -0.69
CA PRO A 473 -18.23 15.58 -1.52
C PRO A 473 -19.73 15.66 -1.85
N ARG A 474 -20.33 16.84 -1.74
CA ARG A 474 -21.74 17.06 -2.04
C ARG A 474 -21.90 17.97 -3.25
N HIS A 475 -22.84 17.62 -4.11
CA HIS A 475 -23.24 18.43 -5.24
C HIS A 475 -24.75 18.29 -5.49
N GLY A 476 -25.44 19.40 -5.78
CA GLY A 476 -26.86 19.36 -6.16
C GLY A 476 -27.79 18.63 -5.18
N GLY A 477 -27.39 18.49 -3.89
CA GLY A 477 -28.16 17.79 -2.87
C GLY A 477 -27.86 16.28 -2.74
N GLY A 478 -26.96 15.72 -3.57
CA GLY A 478 -26.50 14.34 -3.51
C GLY A 478 -25.05 14.20 -3.03
N ASP A 479 -24.67 12.99 -2.63
CA ASP A 479 -23.31 12.64 -2.27
C ASP A 479 -22.54 12.15 -3.53
N LEU A 480 -21.39 12.77 -3.84
CA LEU A 480 -20.53 12.40 -4.96
C LEU A 480 -19.56 11.27 -4.55
N ALA A 481 -20.03 10.04 -4.54
CA ALA A 481 -19.18 8.88 -4.39
C ALA A 481 -18.64 8.44 -5.78
N THR A 482 -17.32 8.43 -5.95
CA THR A 482 -16.71 8.21 -7.29
C THR A 482 -16.97 6.81 -7.81
N LEU A 483 -16.87 5.78 -6.97
CA LEU A 483 -17.06 4.39 -7.40
C LEU A 483 -18.47 4.10 -7.93
N PRO A 484 -19.59 4.51 -7.28
CA PRO A 484 -20.92 4.39 -7.87
C PRO A 484 -21.10 5.12 -9.20
N MET A 485 -20.43 6.27 -9.38
CA MET A 485 -20.46 7.01 -10.65
C MET A 485 -19.71 6.25 -11.75
N GLU A 486 -18.52 5.75 -11.44
CA GLU A 486 -17.68 4.92 -12.32
C GLU A 486 -18.41 3.61 -12.69
N ASN A 487 -19.07 2.95 -11.73
CA ASN A 487 -19.88 1.76 -12.02
C ASN A 487 -21.03 2.03 -13.02
N ARG A 488 -21.74 3.16 -12.89
CA ARG A 488 -22.82 3.49 -13.82
C ARG A 488 -22.33 3.70 -15.25
N LEU A 489 -21.17 4.34 -15.43
CA LEU A 489 -20.55 4.49 -16.75
C LEU A 489 -20.11 3.14 -17.31
N ALA A 490 -19.44 2.34 -16.50
CA ALA A 490 -18.99 1.02 -16.90
C ALA A 490 -20.15 0.09 -17.26
N ASP A 491 -21.25 0.12 -16.49
CA ASP A 491 -22.47 -0.66 -16.77
C ASP A 491 -23.22 -0.19 -18.04
N ALA A 492 -23.05 1.09 -18.42
CA ALA A 492 -23.63 1.63 -19.66
C ALA A 492 -22.89 1.18 -20.93
N GLU A 493 -21.68 0.64 -20.81
CA GLU A 493 -20.86 0.11 -21.92
C GLU A 493 -20.75 1.06 -23.12
N ILE A 494 -20.51 2.37 -22.87
CA ILE A 494 -20.45 3.41 -23.92
C ILE A 494 -19.34 3.07 -24.92
N GLU A 495 -19.73 2.91 -26.20
CA GLU A 495 -18.87 2.30 -27.24
C GLU A 495 -17.54 3.03 -27.45
N GLY A 496 -17.52 4.36 -27.35
CA GLY A 496 -16.32 5.18 -27.58
C GLY A 496 -15.31 5.21 -26.44
N ILE A 497 -15.65 4.71 -25.24
CA ILE A 497 -14.81 4.78 -24.06
C ILE A 497 -13.94 3.52 -23.95
N ASN A 498 -12.65 3.71 -23.70
CA ASN A 498 -11.68 2.66 -23.38
C ASN A 498 -11.39 2.59 -21.87
N ASP A 499 -11.31 3.75 -21.21
CA ASP A 499 -11.09 3.85 -19.76
C ASP A 499 -11.69 5.17 -19.24
N GLU A 500 -12.21 5.17 -18.01
CA GLU A 500 -12.82 6.35 -17.39
C GLU A 500 -12.60 6.38 -15.88
N PHE A 501 -12.59 7.59 -15.33
CA PHE A 501 -12.59 7.83 -13.89
C PHE A 501 -13.02 9.23 -13.53
N PHE A 502 -13.59 9.37 -12.34
CA PHE A 502 -14.00 10.67 -11.80
C PHE A 502 -12.95 11.31 -10.89
N VAL A 503 -12.86 12.64 -11.00
CA VAL A 503 -12.18 13.50 -10.04
C VAL A 503 -13.17 14.51 -9.50
N VAL A 504 -13.31 14.58 -8.18
CA VAL A 504 -14.22 15.54 -7.52
C VAL A 504 -13.39 16.69 -6.93
N VAL A 505 -13.68 17.90 -7.34
CA VAL A 505 -12.88 19.09 -7.04
C VAL A 505 -13.71 20.07 -6.20
N PRO A 506 -13.17 20.67 -5.13
CA PRO A 506 -13.91 21.66 -4.34
C PRO A 506 -14.53 22.78 -5.21
N ASP A 507 -15.78 23.14 -4.92
CA ASP A 507 -16.45 24.27 -5.54
C ASP A 507 -16.09 25.55 -4.77
N ASP A 508 -15.36 26.45 -5.43
CA ASP A 508 -14.95 27.72 -4.82
C ASP A 508 -16.10 28.71 -4.62
N GLU A 509 -17.23 28.52 -5.32
CA GLU A 509 -18.39 29.41 -5.26
C GLU A 509 -19.36 29.00 -4.16
N HIS A 510 -19.41 27.69 -3.84
CA HIS A 510 -20.31 27.14 -2.84
C HIS A 510 -19.53 26.33 -1.80
N ARG A 511 -19.28 26.94 -0.65
CA ARG A 511 -18.49 26.33 0.44
C ARG A 511 -19.06 24.97 0.86
N GLY A 512 -18.21 23.94 0.83
CA GLY A 512 -18.59 22.58 1.18
C GLY A 512 -19.23 21.77 0.06
N CYS A 513 -19.39 22.37 -1.14
CA CYS A 513 -19.77 21.68 -2.36
C CYS A 513 -18.53 21.27 -3.16
N PHE A 514 -18.72 20.29 -4.03
CA PHE A 514 -17.70 19.77 -4.94
C PHE A 514 -18.29 19.65 -6.34
N LEU A 515 -17.43 19.64 -7.34
CA LEU A 515 -17.80 19.53 -8.74
C LEU A 515 -17.16 18.27 -9.33
N PRO A 516 -17.94 17.40 -9.97
CA PRO A 516 -17.40 16.21 -10.64
C PRO A 516 -16.80 16.57 -11.99
N TYR A 517 -15.63 16.02 -12.28
CA TYR A 517 -14.96 16.02 -13.58
C TYR A 517 -14.81 14.57 -14.01
N LEU A 518 -15.22 14.29 -15.25
CA LEU A 518 -15.00 12.97 -15.85
C LEU A 518 -13.75 13.03 -16.74
N PHE A 519 -12.82 12.12 -16.51
CA PHE A 519 -11.68 11.88 -17.37
C PHE A 519 -11.90 10.60 -18.16
N VAL A 520 -11.67 10.66 -19.47
CA VAL A 520 -11.88 9.53 -20.38
C VAL A 520 -10.64 9.29 -21.24
N ILE A 521 -10.38 8.03 -21.54
CA ILE A 521 -9.46 7.60 -22.59
C ILE A 521 -10.36 7.02 -23.69
N LEU A 522 -10.34 7.65 -24.86
CA LEU A 522 -11.21 7.28 -25.97
C LEU A 522 -10.56 6.23 -26.86
N LYS A 523 -11.39 5.46 -27.52
CA LYS A 523 -10.98 4.57 -28.60
C LYS A 523 -10.65 5.39 -29.85
N ASP A 524 -9.81 4.84 -30.71
CA ASP A 524 -9.41 5.49 -31.95
C ASP A 524 -10.65 5.87 -32.80
N GLY A 525 -10.70 7.14 -33.19
CA GLY A 525 -11.76 7.68 -34.04
C GLY A 525 -12.97 8.27 -33.33
N TYR A 526 -13.01 8.20 -31.99
CA TYR A 526 -14.03 8.84 -31.16
C TYR A 526 -13.54 10.17 -30.59
N THR A 527 -14.47 11.08 -30.33
CA THR A 527 -14.27 12.36 -29.66
C THR A 527 -15.19 12.48 -28.45
N VAL A 528 -14.94 13.46 -27.58
CA VAL A 528 -15.82 13.74 -26.43
C VAL A 528 -17.26 14.01 -26.88
N ASP A 529 -17.44 14.71 -28.01
CA ASP A 529 -18.77 15.04 -28.54
C ASP A 529 -19.57 13.77 -28.92
N ASP A 530 -18.89 12.69 -29.33
CA ASP A 530 -19.54 11.43 -29.71
C ASP A 530 -20.11 10.64 -28.52
N ILE A 531 -19.58 10.86 -27.31
CA ILE A 531 -19.97 10.13 -26.10
C ILE A 531 -20.76 10.97 -25.10
N GLU A 532 -20.78 12.30 -25.23
CA GLU A 532 -21.29 13.21 -24.19
C GLU A 532 -22.76 12.94 -23.82
N ASP A 533 -23.63 12.76 -24.81
CA ASP A 533 -25.05 12.51 -24.56
C ASP A 533 -25.28 11.19 -23.80
N GLU A 534 -24.58 10.09 -24.18
CA GLU A 534 -24.70 8.80 -23.50
C GLU A 534 -24.15 8.84 -22.07
N VAL A 535 -23.03 9.56 -21.86
CA VAL A 535 -22.47 9.79 -20.51
C VAL A 535 -23.49 10.51 -19.62
N ARG A 536 -24.14 11.55 -20.16
CA ARG A 536 -25.12 12.33 -19.40
C ARG A 536 -26.38 11.55 -19.09
N ASP A 537 -26.84 10.73 -20.03
CA ASP A 537 -28.07 9.94 -19.87
C ASP A 537 -27.97 8.85 -18.81
N CYS A 538 -26.76 8.31 -18.55
CA CYS A 538 -26.57 7.25 -17.54
C CYS A 538 -26.33 7.77 -16.10
N LEU A 539 -26.16 9.10 -15.91
CA LEU A 539 -25.86 9.72 -14.62
C LEU A 539 -27.04 10.53 -14.07
N ASP A 540 -27.27 10.48 -12.76
CA ASP A 540 -28.23 11.35 -12.10
C ASP A 540 -27.79 12.82 -12.17
N ASP A 541 -28.74 13.77 -12.05
CA ASP A 541 -28.49 15.20 -12.19
C ASP A 541 -27.33 15.72 -11.32
N TYR A 542 -27.21 15.21 -10.08
CA TYR A 542 -26.13 15.63 -9.17
C TYR A 542 -24.76 14.99 -9.46
N MET A 543 -24.73 13.95 -10.30
CA MET A 543 -23.51 13.25 -10.75
C MET A 543 -22.96 13.80 -12.07
N GLN A 544 -23.73 14.67 -12.74
CA GLN A 544 -23.36 15.19 -14.04
C GLN A 544 -21.99 15.88 -14.02
N PRO A 545 -21.03 15.45 -14.87
CA PRO A 545 -19.73 16.07 -14.92
C PRO A 545 -19.86 17.52 -15.43
N VAL A 546 -19.16 18.43 -14.77
CA VAL A 546 -19.05 19.83 -15.24
C VAL A 546 -18.21 19.95 -16.50
N GLU A 547 -17.33 18.96 -16.70
CA GLU A 547 -16.48 18.85 -17.88
C GLU A 547 -16.09 17.39 -18.10
N ILE A 548 -16.05 16.95 -19.36
CA ILE A 548 -15.49 15.68 -19.78
C ILE A 548 -14.14 15.98 -20.42
N VAL A 549 -13.08 15.39 -19.90
CA VAL A 549 -11.69 15.67 -20.29
C VAL A 549 -11.09 14.42 -20.91
N GLU A 550 -10.66 14.51 -22.16
CA GLU A 550 -9.93 13.44 -22.83
C GLU A 550 -8.47 13.41 -22.36
N LEU A 551 -7.97 12.21 -22.07
CA LEU A 551 -6.56 11.93 -21.80
C LEU A 551 -6.04 10.88 -22.79
N SER A 552 -4.74 10.95 -23.10
CA SER A 552 -4.04 9.90 -23.87
C SER A 552 -3.78 8.64 -23.07
N GLU A 553 -3.62 8.79 -21.76
CA GLU A 553 -3.36 7.70 -20.81
C GLU A 553 -3.79 8.09 -19.40
N ARG A 554 -4.04 7.10 -18.55
CA ARG A 554 -4.37 7.33 -17.14
C ARG A 554 -3.11 7.77 -16.37
N PRO A 555 -3.11 8.95 -15.72
CA PRO A 555 -1.97 9.40 -14.94
C PRO A 555 -1.86 8.63 -13.63
N PHE A 556 -0.66 8.14 -13.29
CA PHE A 556 -0.40 7.45 -12.03
C PHE A 556 0.56 8.23 -11.14
N PHE A 557 0.34 8.13 -9.82
CA PHE A 557 1.24 8.58 -8.80
C PHE A 557 1.25 7.54 -7.66
N HIS A 558 2.41 7.03 -7.28
CA HIS A 558 2.54 5.93 -6.31
C HIS A 558 1.59 4.76 -6.61
N PHE A 559 1.55 4.34 -7.87
CA PHE A 559 0.73 3.22 -8.38
C PHE A 559 -0.78 3.40 -8.23
N LYS A 560 -1.26 4.62 -8.01
CA LYS A 560 -2.68 4.99 -7.97
C LYS A 560 -2.98 6.06 -9.01
N THR A 561 -4.21 6.11 -9.47
CA THR A 561 -4.68 7.24 -10.32
C THR A 561 -4.36 8.57 -9.63
N ASN A 562 -3.65 9.45 -10.31
CA ASN A 562 -3.20 10.75 -9.77
C ASN A 562 -4.33 11.78 -9.69
N ARG A 563 -5.40 11.46 -8.95
CA ARG A 563 -6.55 12.37 -8.77
C ARG A 563 -6.17 13.69 -8.11
N ILE A 564 -5.11 13.71 -7.29
CA ILE A 564 -4.64 14.95 -6.62
C ILE A 564 -3.95 15.87 -7.60
N GLY A 565 -3.04 15.36 -8.41
CA GLY A 565 -2.37 16.15 -9.45
C GLY A 565 -3.41 16.80 -10.35
N LEU A 566 -4.40 16.02 -10.84
CA LEU A 566 -5.49 16.51 -11.66
C LEU A 566 -6.36 17.57 -10.91
N THR A 567 -6.65 17.35 -9.62
CA THR A 567 -7.36 18.37 -8.81
C THR A 567 -6.59 19.68 -8.76
N GLN A 568 -5.26 19.63 -8.54
CA GLN A 568 -4.41 20.83 -8.50
C GLN A 568 -4.35 21.54 -9.85
N GLU A 569 -4.28 20.79 -10.93
CA GLU A 569 -4.31 21.34 -12.30
C GLU A 569 -5.61 22.06 -12.58
N ILE A 570 -6.76 21.46 -12.26
CA ILE A 570 -8.08 22.08 -12.43
C ILE A 570 -8.18 23.37 -11.60
N LEU A 571 -7.79 23.33 -10.32
CA LEU A 571 -7.83 24.50 -9.46
C LEU A 571 -6.88 25.61 -9.94
N SER A 572 -5.71 25.27 -10.44
CA SER A 572 -4.74 26.20 -11.02
C SER A 572 -5.28 26.85 -12.29
N ALA A 573 -5.86 26.06 -13.20
CA ALA A 573 -6.47 26.55 -14.44
C ALA A 573 -7.63 27.52 -14.15
N ARG A 574 -8.53 27.18 -13.22
CA ARG A 574 -9.62 28.07 -12.76
C ARG A 574 -9.10 29.39 -12.19
N ASN A 575 -8.05 29.35 -11.39
CA ASN A 575 -7.44 30.56 -10.80
C ASN A 575 -6.80 31.46 -11.87
N THR A 576 -6.16 30.88 -12.87
CA THR A 576 -5.57 31.61 -14.01
C THR A 576 -6.64 32.30 -14.84
N TRP A 577 -7.75 31.58 -15.15
CA TRP A 577 -8.87 32.12 -15.86
C TRP A 577 -9.58 33.27 -15.10
N ARG A 578 -9.76 33.14 -13.78
CA ARG A 578 -10.31 34.21 -12.91
C ARG A 578 -9.40 35.45 -12.86
N LYS A 579 -8.07 35.27 -12.81
CA LYS A 579 -7.11 36.39 -12.89
C LYS A 579 -7.27 37.12 -14.21
N ASN A 580 -7.34 36.40 -15.31
CA ASN A 580 -7.52 36.97 -16.65
C ASN A 580 -8.87 37.74 -16.79
N ARG A 581 -9.99 37.21 -16.27
CA ARG A 581 -11.28 37.91 -16.24
C ARG A 581 -11.25 39.17 -15.36
N ARG A 582 -10.58 39.16 -14.22
CA ARG A 582 -10.42 40.38 -13.38
C ARG A 582 -9.60 41.45 -14.09
N THR A 583 -8.60 41.06 -14.85
CA THR A 583 -7.75 41.99 -15.62
C THR A 583 -8.56 42.61 -16.77
N VAL A 584 -9.38 41.80 -17.46
CA VAL A 584 -10.28 42.29 -18.53
C VAL A 584 -11.39 43.23 -17.98
N LYS A 585 -12.00 42.92 -16.83
CA LYS A 585 -12.97 43.81 -16.17
C LYS A 585 -12.36 45.13 -15.70
N ARG A 586 -11.08 45.17 -15.31
CA ARG A 586 -10.35 46.40 -14.97
C ARG A 586 -10.00 47.21 -16.21
N ALA A 587 -9.75 46.58 -17.37
CA ALA A 587 -9.45 47.25 -18.61
C ALA A 587 -10.70 47.87 -19.31
N VAL A 588 -11.89 47.40 -18.96
CA VAL A 588 -13.19 47.94 -19.49
C VAL A 588 -13.80 49.01 -18.57
N ALA A 589 -13.18 49.25 -17.39
CA ALA A 589 -13.65 50.24 -16.39
C ALA A 589 -12.73 51.48 -16.30
N VAL A 590 -11.94 51.78 -17.35
CA VAL A 590 -11.16 53.05 -17.49
C VAL A 590 -11.61 53.81 -18.72
#